data_76b3c5b10be1165bfc3030b8b37aa97c
#
_entry.id   76b3c5b10be1165bfc3030b8b37aa97c
#
_cell.length_a   1.000
_cell.length_b   1.000
_cell.length_c   1.000
_cell.angle_alpha   90.00
_cell.angle_beta   90.00
_cell.angle_gamma   90.00
#
_symmetry.space_group_name_H-M   'P 1'
#
loop_
_entity.id
_entity.type
_entity.pdbx_description
1 polymer ?
#
loop_
_entity_poly.entity_id
_entity_poly.type
_entity_poly.pdbx_seq_one_letter_code
_entity_poly.pdbx_strand_id
1 'polypeptide(L)'
;MEEQTCGRGLAEHSVLPAQLAEVTEAMADNLMAHMQALELDDEAARQEHAVYLRLAEEQRQAAARLRAVAGEMAAACDLPMGRHDPQTMASQEVAAAFRRFVTARQELLAVLQRMAEQDQRMLAEMGQAPSG
;
A
#
# COMPACT_ATOMS: atom_id res chain seq x y z
N MET A 1 1.93 29.07 20.07
CA MET A 1 1.90 28.65 19.65
C MET A 1 1.93 27.55 19.03
N GLU A 2 2.26 27.01 18.54
CA GLU A 2 2.18 26.00 17.78
C GLU A 2 2.99 24.94 18.16
N GLU A 3 3.11 24.64 19.30
CA GLU A 3 3.89 23.59 19.67
C GLU A 3 3.46 22.29 19.22
N GLN A 4 2.32 22.18 18.81
CA GLN A 4 1.84 20.95 18.49
C GLN A 4 2.18 20.47 17.19
N THR A 5 2.95 21.06 16.53
CA THR A 5 3.00 20.82 15.15
C THR A 5 3.58 19.51 14.73
N CYS A 6 4.35 18.83 15.56
CA CYS A 6 4.85 17.54 15.16
C CYS A 6 3.71 16.64 14.78
N GLY A 7 2.73 16.55 15.62
CA GLY A 7 1.62 15.68 15.35
C GLY A 7 0.85 16.10 14.13
N ARG A 8 0.63 17.41 13.99
CA ARG A 8 -0.16 17.87 12.87
C ARG A 8 0.51 17.56 11.55
N GLY A 9 1.80 17.84 11.44
CA GLY A 9 2.48 17.62 10.18
C GLY A 9 2.50 16.16 9.78
N LEU A 10 2.79 15.28 10.74
CA LEU A 10 2.84 13.86 10.44
C LEU A 10 1.46 13.29 10.17
N ALA A 11 0.44 13.76 10.89
CA ALA A 11 -0.91 13.29 10.64
C ALA A 11 -1.36 13.67 9.25
N GLU A 12 -1.08 14.91 8.84
CA GLU A 12 -1.45 15.34 7.50
C GLU A 12 -0.67 14.57 6.45
N HIS A 13 0.59 14.27 6.75
CA HIS A 13 1.41 13.52 5.80
C HIS A 13 0.86 12.13 5.57
N SER A 14 0.15 11.56 6.52
CA SER A 14 -0.37 10.22 6.37
C SER A 14 -1.74 10.15 5.70
N VAL A 15 -2.42 11.29 5.52
CA VAL A 15 -3.80 11.28 5.01
C VAL A 15 -3.87 10.75 3.58
N LEU A 16 -3.06 11.32 2.69
CA LEU A 16 -3.08 10.88 1.29
C LEU A 16 -2.63 9.44 1.13
N PRO A 17 -1.54 9.00 1.78
CA PRO A 17 -1.20 7.59 1.69
C PRO A 17 -2.28 6.67 2.24
N ALA A 18 -2.97 7.07 3.30
CA ALA A 18 -4.05 6.25 3.83
C ALA A 18 -5.20 6.14 2.84
N GLN A 19 -5.55 7.26 2.20
CA GLN A 19 -6.59 7.24 1.18
C GLN A 19 -6.17 6.42 -0.03
N LEU A 20 -4.92 6.54 -0.43
CA LEU A 20 -4.41 5.72 -1.53
C LEU A 20 -4.47 4.25 -1.17
N ALA A 21 -4.12 3.90 0.06
CA ALA A 21 -4.17 2.51 0.49
C ALA A 21 -5.60 1.98 0.45
N GLU A 22 -6.57 2.80 0.87
CA GLU A 22 -7.96 2.40 0.86
C GLU A 22 -8.44 2.13 -0.57
N VAL A 23 -8.13 3.04 -1.48
CA VAL A 23 -8.50 2.88 -2.88
C VAL A 23 -7.78 1.68 -3.49
N THR A 24 -6.50 1.52 -3.18
CA THR A 24 -5.70 0.42 -3.71
C THR A 24 -6.23 -0.93 -3.22
N GLU A 25 -6.66 -0.99 -1.97
CA GLU A 25 -7.25 -2.21 -1.44
C GLU A 25 -8.54 -2.54 -2.18
N ALA A 26 -9.39 -1.55 -2.41
CA ALA A 26 -10.65 -1.76 -3.13
C ALA A 26 -10.38 -2.19 -4.57
N MET A 27 -9.38 -1.60 -5.20
CA MET A 27 -9.03 -1.99 -6.57
C MET A 27 -8.52 -3.42 -6.62
N ALA A 28 -7.73 -3.82 -5.63
CA ALA A 28 -7.25 -5.19 -5.57
C ALA A 28 -8.40 -6.17 -5.38
N ASP A 29 -9.35 -5.83 -4.51
CA ASP A 29 -10.52 -6.66 -4.30
C ASP A 29 -11.32 -6.81 -5.58
N ASN A 30 -11.50 -5.72 -6.32
CA ASN A 30 -12.23 -5.77 -7.58
C ASN A 30 -11.50 -6.61 -8.61
N LEU A 31 -10.19 -6.45 -8.69
CA LEU A 31 -9.40 -7.24 -9.63
C LEU A 31 -9.49 -8.72 -9.30
N MET A 32 -9.37 -9.07 -8.02
CA MET A 32 -9.46 -10.46 -7.61
C MET A 32 -10.82 -11.06 -7.96
N ALA A 33 -11.89 -10.31 -7.70
CA ALA A 33 -13.22 -10.79 -8.01
C ALA A 33 -13.41 -11.00 -9.51
N HIS A 34 -12.91 -10.05 -10.31
CA HIS A 34 -13.00 -10.16 -11.75
C HIS A 34 -12.21 -11.38 -12.26
N MET A 35 -10.99 -11.54 -11.77
CA MET A 35 -10.15 -12.64 -12.22
C MET A 35 -10.73 -13.99 -11.82
N GLN A 36 -11.33 -14.07 -10.62
CA GLN A 36 -11.91 -15.33 -10.17
C GLN A 36 -13.15 -15.70 -10.96
N ALA A 37 -13.81 -14.74 -11.58
CA ALA A 37 -14.99 -15.00 -12.38
C ALA A 37 -14.65 -15.44 -13.81
N LEU A 38 -13.40 -15.30 -14.24
CA LEU A 38 -13.03 -15.67 -15.60
C LEU A 38 -12.90 -17.18 -15.73
N GLU A 39 -13.33 -17.71 -16.87
CA GLU A 39 -13.13 -19.10 -17.21
C GLU A 39 -12.05 -19.15 -18.25
N LEU A 40 -10.97 -19.87 -17.94
CA LEU A 40 -9.79 -19.89 -18.78
C LEU A 40 -9.49 -21.32 -19.19
N ASP A 41 -9.36 -21.56 -20.49
CA ASP A 41 -9.10 -22.88 -21.00
C ASP A 41 -7.63 -23.12 -21.31
N ASP A 42 -6.86 -22.05 -21.45
CA ASP A 42 -5.47 -22.17 -21.85
C ASP A 42 -4.59 -22.20 -20.62
N GLU A 43 -3.62 -23.10 -20.60
CA GLU A 43 -2.75 -23.23 -19.45
C GLU A 43 -1.90 -21.98 -19.22
N ALA A 44 -1.41 -21.36 -20.31
CA ALA A 44 -0.62 -20.14 -20.16
C ALA A 44 -1.47 -19.02 -19.59
N ALA A 45 -2.73 -18.90 -20.02
CA ALA A 45 -3.63 -17.90 -19.47
C ALA A 45 -3.90 -18.17 -18.01
N ARG A 46 -4.04 -19.44 -17.62
CA ARG A 46 -4.27 -19.76 -16.22
C ARG A 46 -3.06 -19.40 -15.36
N GLN A 47 -1.85 -19.58 -15.88
CA GLN A 47 -0.65 -19.21 -15.14
C GLN A 47 -0.53 -17.70 -14.95
N GLU A 48 -0.83 -16.94 -16.00
CA GLU A 48 -0.82 -15.49 -15.88
C GLU A 48 -1.89 -15.00 -14.93
N HIS A 49 -3.06 -15.63 -14.99
CA HIS A 49 -4.14 -15.32 -14.07
C HIS A 49 -3.70 -15.54 -12.64
N ALA A 50 -2.99 -16.65 -12.37
CA ALA A 50 -2.52 -16.95 -11.02
C ALA A 50 -1.50 -15.91 -10.55
N VAL A 51 -0.65 -15.40 -11.45
CA VAL A 51 0.29 -14.36 -11.08
C VAL A 51 -0.44 -13.09 -10.66
N TYR A 52 -1.44 -12.70 -11.45
CA TYR A 52 -2.19 -11.49 -11.12
C TYR A 52 -2.98 -11.66 -9.83
N LEU A 53 -3.55 -12.83 -9.59
CA LEU A 53 -4.26 -13.07 -8.33
C LEU A 53 -3.33 -12.93 -7.15
N ARG A 54 -2.12 -13.49 -7.26
CA ARG A 54 -1.14 -13.38 -6.17
C ARG A 54 -0.73 -11.94 -5.94
N LEU A 55 -0.47 -11.21 -7.03
CA LEU A 55 -0.08 -9.82 -6.90
C LEU A 55 -1.21 -8.98 -6.31
N ALA A 56 -2.45 -9.24 -6.73
CA ALA A 56 -3.59 -8.52 -6.18
C ALA A 56 -3.75 -8.78 -4.69
N GLU A 57 -3.51 -10.04 -4.26
CA GLU A 57 -3.61 -10.35 -2.84
C GLU A 57 -2.50 -9.65 -2.07
N GLU A 58 -1.27 -9.62 -2.60
CA GLU A 58 -0.18 -8.91 -1.96
C GLU A 58 -0.47 -7.41 -1.89
N GLN A 59 -1.07 -6.87 -2.96
CA GLN A 59 -1.44 -5.47 -2.98
C GLN A 59 -2.47 -5.17 -1.90
N ARG A 60 -3.47 -6.02 -1.78
CA ARG A 60 -4.51 -5.83 -0.76
C ARG A 60 -3.92 -5.86 0.63
N GLN A 61 -3.02 -6.82 0.89
CA GLN A 61 -2.41 -6.96 2.21
C GLN A 61 -1.50 -5.77 2.52
N ALA A 62 -0.70 -5.36 1.56
CA ALA A 62 0.21 -4.22 1.78
C ALA A 62 -0.58 -2.94 1.98
N ALA A 63 -1.67 -2.76 1.23
CA ALA A 63 -2.50 -1.58 1.38
C ALA A 63 -3.18 -1.56 2.75
N ALA A 64 -3.65 -2.72 3.20
CA ALA A 64 -4.28 -2.81 4.52
C ALA A 64 -3.28 -2.49 5.63
N ARG A 65 -2.04 -2.98 5.49
CA ARG A 65 -1.00 -2.66 6.47
C ARG A 65 -0.69 -1.17 6.49
N LEU A 66 -0.60 -0.55 5.31
CA LEU A 66 -0.32 0.88 5.25
C LEU A 66 -1.45 1.67 5.91
N ARG A 67 -2.68 1.29 5.66
CA ARG A 67 -3.81 1.97 6.26
C ARG A 67 -3.77 1.84 7.78
N ALA A 68 -3.44 0.64 8.28
CA ALA A 68 -3.38 0.41 9.71
C ALA A 68 -2.28 1.23 10.36
N VAL A 69 -1.07 1.24 9.77
CA VAL A 69 0.02 1.99 10.39
C VAL A 69 -0.15 3.48 10.22
N ALA A 70 -0.86 3.93 9.17
CA ALA A 70 -1.18 5.35 9.06
C ALA A 70 -2.09 5.77 10.21
N GLY A 71 -3.04 4.90 10.58
CA GLY A 71 -3.87 5.16 11.74
C GLY A 71 -3.09 5.18 13.03
N GLU A 72 -2.12 4.26 13.17
CA GLU A 72 -1.25 4.25 14.35
C GLU A 72 -0.44 5.54 14.44
N MET A 73 0.06 6.02 13.32
CA MET A 73 0.83 7.25 13.31
C MET A 73 -0.04 8.44 13.70
N ALA A 74 -1.25 8.49 13.18
CA ALA A 74 -2.16 9.57 13.53
C ALA A 74 -2.47 9.53 15.03
N ALA A 75 -2.71 8.35 15.58
CA ALA A 75 -2.97 8.21 17.00
C ALA A 75 -1.76 8.62 17.84
N ALA A 76 -0.57 8.21 17.41
CA ALA A 76 0.64 8.59 18.13
C ALA A 76 0.86 10.09 18.12
N CYS A 77 0.49 10.74 17.02
CA CYS A 77 0.65 12.18 16.91
C CYS A 77 -0.29 12.96 17.82
N ASP A 78 -1.33 12.29 18.33
CA ASP A 78 -2.22 12.95 19.26
C ASP A 78 -1.74 12.87 20.70
N LEU A 79 -0.66 12.13 20.95
CA LEU A 79 -0.14 12.02 22.31
C LEU A 79 0.57 13.33 22.72
N PRO A 80 0.52 13.68 24.01
CA PRO A 80 1.24 14.86 24.48
C PRO A 80 2.73 14.72 24.23
N MET A 81 3.36 15.78 23.81
CA MET A 81 4.78 15.74 23.48
C MET A 81 5.69 16.03 24.64
N GLY A 82 5.18 16.27 25.81
CA GLY A 82 6.04 16.40 26.98
C GLY A 82 7.01 17.54 26.90
N ARG A 83 6.56 18.66 26.46
CA ARG A 83 7.41 19.83 26.43
C ARG A 83 8.60 19.65 25.53
N HIS A 84 8.46 18.86 24.54
CA HIS A 84 9.47 18.74 23.51
C HIS A 84 10.73 18.03 23.97
N ASP A 85 10.62 17.24 24.97
CA ASP A 85 11.73 16.39 25.34
C ASP A 85 11.78 15.26 24.34
N PRO A 86 12.83 15.16 23.53
CA PRO A 86 12.89 14.11 22.52
C PRO A 86 13.02 12.71 23.10
N GLN A 87 13.28 12.63 24.40
CA GLN A 87 13.37 11.35 25.05
C GLN A 87 12.06 10.89 25.63
N THR A 88 11.00 11.68 25.50
CA THR A 88 9.72 11.29 26.08
C THR A 88 9.16 10.09 25.35
N MET A 89 8.29 9.37 26.03
CA MET A 89 7.63 8.22 25.45
C MET A 89 6.84 8.62 24.20
N ALA A 90 6.17 9.79 24.23
CA ALA A 90 5.38 10.24 23.09
C ALA A 90 6.26 10.46 21.86
N SER A 91 7.43 11.06 22.05
CA SER A 91 8.35 11.26 20.94
C SER A 91 8.84 9.94 20.39
N GLN A 92 9.13 9.00 21.26
CA GLN A 92 9.60 7.69 20.83
C GLN A 92 8.51 6.94 20.10
N GLU A 93 7.27 7.05 20.56
CA GLU A 93 6.16 6.41 19.90
C GLU A 93 5.90 7.00 18.51
N VAL A 94 5.99 8.32 18.40
CA VAL A 94 5.80 8.96 17.10
C VAL A 94 6.88 8.51 16.14
N ALA A 95 8.13 8.47 16.59
CA ALA A 95 9.22 8.04 15.73
C ALA A 95 9.06 6.59 15.30
N ALA A 96 8.65 5.72 16.22
CA ALA A 96 8.45 4.32 15.90
C ALA A 96 7.29 4.14 14.91
N ALA A 97 6.21 4.87 15.13
CA ALA A 97 5.07 4.80 14.22
C ALA A 97 5.43 5.30 12.84
N PHE A 98 6.25 6.36 12.78
CA PHE A 98 6.68 6.88 11.50
C PHE A 98 7.55 5.88 10.74
N ARG A 99 8.45 5.19 11.46
CA ARG A 99 9.26 4.16 10.81
C ARG A 99 8.40 3.04 10.26
N ARG A 100 7.38 2.60 11.01
CA ARG A 100 6.46 1.57 10.51
C ARG A 100 5.69 2.06 9.29
N PHE A 101 5.30 3.33 9.32
CA PHE A 101 4.59 3.92 8.19
C PHE A 101 5.45 3.93 6.93
N VAL A 102 6.70 4.35 7.06
CA VAL A 102 7.61 4.38 5.92
C VAL A 102 7.81 2.97 5.36
N THR A 103 8.02 2.00 6.24
CA THR A 103 8.19 0.61 5.79
C THR A 103 6.97 0.10 5.06
N ALA A 104 5.79 0.33 5.62
CA ALA A 104 4.55 -0.15 4.99
C ALA A 104 4.32 0.52 3.65
N ARG A 105 4.64 1.81 3.55
CA ARG A 105 4.50 2.53 2.30
C ARG A 105 5.43 1.96 1.25
N GLN A 106 6.67 1.66 1.64
CA GLN A 106 7.63 1.06 0.72
C GLN A 106 7.19 -0.32 0.27
N GLU A 107 6.58 -1.09 1.17
CA GLU A 107 6.07 -2.41 0.80
C GLU A 107 4.97 -2.31 -0.25
N LEU A 108 4.05 -1.37 -0.07
CA LEU A 108 2.99 -1.19 -1.05
C LEU A 108 3.55 -0.75 -2.39
N LEU A 109 4.50 0.19 -2.37
CA LEU A 109 5.10 0.65 -3.61
C LEU A 109 5.81 -0.48 -4.33
N ALA A 110 6.47 -1.37 -3.59
CA ALA A 110 7.15 -2.51 -4.20
C ALA A 110 6.16 -3.46 -4.89
N VAL A 111 5.01 -3.69 -4.26
CA VAL A 111 4.00 -4.54 -4.88
C VAL A 111 3.44 -3.88 -6.14
N LEU A 112 3.17 -2.58 -6.07
CA LEU A 112 2.66 -1.85 -7.23
C LEU A 112 3.67 -1.87 -8.37
N GLN A 113 4.97 -1.80 -8.02
CA GLN A 113 6.01 -1.88 -9.03
C GLN A 113 6.01 -3.24 -9.71
N ARG A 114 5.86 -4.32 -8.94
CA ARG A 114 5.80 -5.66 -9.53
C ARG A 114 4.58 -5.83 -10.41
N MET A 115 3.45 -5.23 -10.00
CA MET A 115 2.25 -5.28 -10.81
C MET A 115 2.48 -4.55 -12.14
N ALA A 116 3.12 -3.39 -12.09
CA ALA A 116 3.41 -2.63 -13.30
C ALA A 116 4.35 -3.41 -14.21
N GLU A 117 5.33 -4.11 -13.65
CA GLU A 117 6.23 -4.93 -14.45
C GLU A 117 5.50 -6.09 -15.11
N GLN A 118 4.56 -6.69 -14.41
CA GLN A 118 3.75 -7.74 -15.00
C GLN A 118 2.89 -7.20 -16.14
N ASP A 119 2.33 -6.00 -15.96
CA ASP A 119 1.57 -5.36 -17.03
C ASP A 119 2.42 -5.14 -18.25
N GLN A 120 3.67 -4.71 -18.06
CA GLN A 120 4.57 -4.48 -19.18
C GLN A 120 4.89 -5.78 -19.91
N ARG A 121 5.08 -6.86 -19.18
CA ARG A 121 5.31 -8.17 -19.80
C ARG A 121 4.11 -8.60 -20.62
N MET A 122 2.91 -8.39 -20.08
CA MET A 122 1.70 -8.72 -20.82
C MET A 122 1.60 -7.91 -22.10
N LEU A 123 1.89 -6.62 -22.01
CA LEU A 123 1.84 -5.77 -23.19
C LEU A 123 2.85 -6.22 -24.25
N ALA A 124 4.05 -6.60 -23.83
CA ALA A 124 5.06 -7.07 -24.76
C ALA A 124 4.63 -8.37 -25.44
N GLU A 125 4.03 -9.28 -24.68
CA GLU A 125 3.55 -10.52 -25.26
C GLU A 125 2.42 -10.29 -26.24
N MET A 126 1.52 -9.37 -25.92
CA MET A 126 0.43 -9.04 -26.82
C MET A 126 0.95 -8.39 -28.09
N GLY A 127 1.98 -7.55 -27.98
CA GLY A 127 2.58 -6.93 -29.15
C GLY A 127 3.33 -7.90 -30.01
N GLN A 128 3.78 -9.03 -29.47
CA GLN A 128 4.48 -10.04 -30.22
C GLN A 128 3.57 -11.09 -30.80
N ALA A 129 2.31 -11.12 -30.39
CA ALA A 129 1.38 -12.11 -30.91
C ALA A 129 1.20 -11.91 -32.42
N PRO A 130 1.11 -12.99 -33.16
CA PRO A 130 0.90 -12.84 -34.59
C PRO A 130 -0.44 -12.18 -34.84
N SER A 131 -0.39 -11.16 -35.70
CA SER A 131 -1.67 -10.55 -36.00
C SER A 131 -2.25 -11.31 -37.12
N GLY A 132 -3.24 -11.81 -37.01
CA GLY A 132 -3.72 -12.55 -38.05
C GLY A 132 -4.90 -13.08 -38.07
#